data_36c2cfd996694bb972e54350e4059bd6
#
_entry.id   36c2cfd996694bb972e54350e4059bd6
#
_cell.length_a   1.000
_cell.length_b   1.000
_cell.length_c   1.000
_cell.angle_alpha   90.00
_cell.angle_beta   90.00
_cell.angle_gamma   90.00
#
_symmetry.space_group_name_H-M   'P 1'
#
loop_
_entity.id
_entity.type
_entity.pdbx_description
1 polymer ?
#
loop_
_entity_poly.entity_id
_entity_poly.type
_entity_poly.pdbx_seq_one_letter_code
_entity_poly.pdbx_strand_id
1 'polypeptide(L)'
;MARKKRVVIPNRCYHLVSRVAHQAFFFDDEEKRRFVELLHRAAAFSGVRLLGWCVMTNHFHILIYLPDEIPLSDEQLLERIKALYRGPQLVQALAEWETLRKEAADERAAGVSCGSRFEDLKNRLRCRMFHPGAFMKTLKQYVTTSFNGRRAHSGTLWENRYKVRISKPCAKDMSAQLAYVDCNPCEAGISGSPADYPWCGWHAAVQGDEAAREMYRFVYCGEMARQGEEEAEMSWADVVEVHEQAIRARIGEMSEAKAAGEDVDWMFVTESEDDDSHGVKSDGAAVVASHGGRELEMPGKHRVQLERGKGVTADRIIAAVRAAGALSAGEILETIGISSRSFLLSAYLKPMVEQGILALAMPEKPSSRHQKYKIGVRPQCIG
;
A
#
# COMPACT_ATOMS: atom_id res chain seq x y z
N MET A 1 -6.13 2.82 27.33
CA MET A 1 -6.69 1.51 26.95
C MET A 1 -5.68 0.74 26.13
N ALA A 2 -5.39 -0.52 26.47
CA ALA A 2 -4.52 -1.39 25.69
C ALA A 2 -5.24 -1.74 24.38
N ARG A 3 -4.58 -1.51 23.23
CA ARG A 3 -5.15 -1.82 21.92
C ARG A 3 -5.25 -3.34 21.74
N LYS A 4 -6.44 -3.86 21.35
CA LYS A 4 -6.63 -5.27 21.00
C LYS A 4 -5.57 -5.73 19.97
N LYS A 5 -5.01 -6.90 20.17
CA LYS A 5 -4.13 -7.55 19.17
C LYS A 5 -5.02 -7.99 18.01
N ARG A 6 -4.57 -7.74 16.77
CA ARG A 6 -5.24 -8.28 15.58
C ARG A 6 -5.14 -9.80 15.57
N VAL A 7 -6.25 -10.45 15.23
CA VAL A 7 -6.26 -11.90 15.01
C VAL A 7 -5.48 -12.21 13.73
N VAL A 8 -4.65 -13.23 13.78
CA VAL A 8 -3.89 -13.74 12.64
C VAL A 8 -4.43 -15.13 12.33
N ILE A 9 -4.91 -15.30 11.11
CA ILE A 9 -5.54 -16.55 10.66
C ILE A 9 -4.71 -17.07 9.49
N PRO A 10 -4.05 -18.21 9.61
CA PRO A 10 -3.34 -18.82 8.48
C PRO A 10 -4.34 -19.25 7.40
N ASN A 11 -3.84 -19.52 6.22
CA ASN A 11 -4.63 -19.92 5.05
C ASN A 11 -5.73 -18.89 4.70
N ARG A 12 -5.37 -17.60 4.79
CA ARG A 12 -6.24 -16.47 4.42
C ARG A 12 -5.48 -15.49 3.55
N CYS A 13 -6.26 -14.75 2.77
CA CYS A 13 -5.77 -13.60 2.02
C CYS A 13 -5.92 -12.33 2.85
N TYR A 14 -4.92 -11.48 2.79
CA TYR A 14 -4.85 -10.21 3.50
C TYR A 14 -4.63 -9.09 2.51
N HIS A 15 -5.61 -8.23 2.36
CA HIS A 15 -5.44 -6.98 1.65
C HIS A 15 -4.96 -5.92 2.64
N LEU A 16 -3.77 -5.41 2.42
CA LEU A 16 -3.03 -4.52 3.31
C LEU A 16 -2.86 -3.17 2.65
N VAL A 17 -3.25 -2.10 3.33
CA VAL A 17 -3.14 -0.73 2.83
C VAL A 17 -2.49 0.16 3.86
N SER A 18 -1.59 1.04 3.42
CA SER A 18 -1.04 2.08 4.29
C SER A 18 -0.82 3.36 3.51
N ARG A 19 -1.11 4.49 4.15
CA ARG A 19 -0.97 5.82 3.58
C ARG A 19 0.21 6.56 4.21
N VAL A 20 0.81 7.41 3.42
CA VAL A 20 1.84 8.35 3.86
C VAL A 20 1.21 9.42 4.75
N ALA A 21 1.94 9.90 5.74
CA ALA A 21 1.49 10.94 6.64
C ALA A 21 1.04 12.19 5.86
N HIS A 22 -0.10 12.75 6.28
CA HIS A 22 -0.75 13.90 5.64
C HIS A 22 -1.12 13.67 4.17
N GLN A 23 -1.12 12.43 3.70
CA GLN A 23 -1.36 12.04 2.30
C GLN A 23 -0.45 12.77 1.30
N ALA A 24 0.77 13.11 1.74
CA ALA A 24 1.76 13.77 0.92
C ALA A 24 2.24 12.88 -0.23
N PHE A 25 2.53 13.49 -1.40
CA PHE A 25 3.07 12.78 -2.57
C PHE A 25 4.58 12.54 -2.41
N PHE A 26 4.96 11.58 -1.58
CA PHE A 26 6.36 11.27 -1.31
C PHE A 26 6.97 10.27 -2.29
N PHE A 27 6.15 9.43 -2.92
CA PHE A 27 6.66 8.38 -3.79
C PHE A 27 6.69 8.85 -5.25
N ASP A 28 7.83 9.37 -5.68
CA ASP A 28 8.18 9.50 -7.09
C ASP A 28 8.52 8.10 -7.67
N ASP A 29 8.86 8.04 -8.96
CA ASP A 29 9.08 6.78 -9.64
C ASP A 29 10.28 6.00 -9.09
N GLU A 30 11.35 6.69 -8.66
CA GLU A 30 12.48 6.03 -8.01
C GLU A 30 12.10 5.47 -6.63
N GLU A 31 11.28 6.20 -5.85
CA GLU A 31 10.79 5.71 -4.57
C GLU A 31 9.84 4.51 -4.74
N LYS A 32 8.98 4.52 -5.75
CA LYS A 32 8.09 3.39 -6.06
C LYS A 32 8.89 2.17 -6.51
N ARG A 33 9.91 2.36 -7.36
CA ARG A 33 10.82 1.28 -7.79
C ARG A 33 11.47 0.61 -6.58
N ARG A 34 12.03 1.41 -5.67
CA ARG A 34 12.65 0.90 -4.43
C ARG A 34 11.64 0.27 -3.49
N PHE A 35 10.43 0.80 -3.44
CA PHE A 35 9.36 0.21 -2.66
C PHE A 35 9.07 -1.22 -3.14
N VAL A 36 8.90 -1.41 -4.45
CA VAL A 36 8.64 -2.74 -5.04
C VAL A 36 9.79 -3.70 -4.74
N GLU A 37 11.05 -3.27 -4.88
CA GLU A 37 12.22 -4.07 -4.50
C GLU A 37 12.16 -4.50 -3.02
N LEU A 38 11.90 -3.56 -2.11
CA LEU A 38 11.80 -3.83 -0.68
C LEU A 38 10.60 -4.71 -0.32
N LEU A 39 9.50 -4.59 -1.06
CA LEU A 39 8.30 -5.42 -0.93
C LEU A 39 8.63 -6.89 -1.18
N HIS A 40 9.26 -7.21 -2.31
CA HIS A 40 9.67 -8.58 -2.65
C HIS A 40 10.64 -9.16 -1.62
N ARG A 41 11.62 -8.36 -1.17
CA ARG A 41 12.57 -8.78 -0.13
C ARG A 41 11.89 -9.05 1.21
N ALA A 42 10.97 -8.19 1.62
CA ALA A 42 10.21 -8.36 2.85
C ALA A 42 9.28 -9.59 2.78
N ALA A 43 8.65 -9.84 1.63
CA ALA A 43 7.81 -11.02 1.42
C ALA A 43 8.64 -12.31 1.48
N ALA A 44 9.77 -12.39 0.76
CA ALA A 44 10.67 -13.53 0.78
C ALA A 44 11.21 -13.83 2.19
N PHE A 45 11.53 -12.80 2.96
CA PHE A 45 11.97 -12.97 4.35
C PHE A 45 10.84 -13.50 5.23
N SER A 46 9.67 -12.88 5.18
CA SER A 46 8.57 -13.18 6.11
C SER A 46 7.79 -14.44 5.77
N GLY A 47 7.99 -15.03 4.61
CA GLY A 47 7.30 -16.25 4.18
C GLY A 47 5.82 -16.06 3.86
N VAL A 48 5.38 -14.81 3.68
CA VAL A 48 4.07 -14.54 3.09
C VAL A 48 4.17 -14.70 1.57
N ARG A 49 3.12 -15.20 0.94
CA ARG A 49 3.05 -15.26 -0.51
C ARG A 49 2.42 -13.97 -1.04
N LEU A 50 3.19 -13.22 -1.82
CA LEU A 50 2.68 -12.03 -2.48
C LEU A 50 1.74 -12.46 -3.61
N LEU A 51 0.57 -11.83 -3.72
CA LEU A 51 -0.44 -12.10 -4.75
C LEU A 51 -0.62 -10.94 -5.72
N GLY A 52 -0.40 -9.73 -5.25
CA GLY A 52 -0.48 -8.53 -6.06
C GLY A 52 -0.10 -7.28 -5.27
N TRP A 53 0.21 -6.22 -5.97
CA TRP A 53 0.52 -4.92 -5.38
C TRP A 53 0.21 -3.78 -6.34
N CYS A 54 -0.06 -2.62 -5.76
CA CYS A 54 -0.08 -1.35 -6.46
C CYS A 54 0.52 -0.25 -5.56
N VAL A 55 1.58 0.40 -6.03
CA VAL A 55 2.27 1.47 -5.29
C VAL A 55 1.90 2.82 -5.90
N MET A 56 1.06 3.57 -5.20
CA MET A 56 0.62 4.91 -5.57
C MET A 56 1.58 5.98 -5.03
N THR A 57 1.37 7.23 -5.38
CA THR A 57 2.22 8.36 -4.94
C THR A 57 2.21 8.62 -3.44
N ASN A 58 1.12 8.28 -2.74
CA ASN A 58 0.95 8.56 -1.32
C ASN A 58 0.39 7.40 -0.49
N HIS A 59 0.16 6.25 -1.10
CA HIS A 59 -0.29 5.03 -0.45
C HIS A 59 0.07 3.82 -1.30
N PHE A 60 -0.17 2.65 -0.75
CA PHE A 60 -0.01 1.38 -1.47
C PHE A 60 -1.08 0.38 -1.07
N HIS A 61 -1.35 -0.53 -1.98
CA HIS A 61 -2.17 -1.72 -1.79
C HIS A 61 -1.31 -2.95 -1.99
N ILE A 62 -1.41 -3.92 -1.09
CA ILE A 62 -0.70 -5.20 -1.19
C ILE A 62 -1.68 -6.31 -0.86
N LEU A 63 -1.77 -7.31 -1.72
CA LEU A 63 -2.51 -8.53 -1.48
C LEU A 63 -1.52 -9.66 -1.20
N ILE A 64 -1.66 -10.32 -0.06
CA ILE A 64 -0.85 -11.48 0.32
C ILE A 64 -1.73 -12.66 0.72
N TYR A 65 -1.20 -13.85 0.52
CA TYR A 65 -1.69 -15.07 1.16
C TYR A 65 -0.75 -15.43 2.30
N LEU A 66 -1.33 -15.77 3.45
CA LEU A 66 -0.59 -16.22 4.63
C LEU A 66 -0.67 -17.74 4.69
N PRO A 67 0.41 -18.48 4.38
CA PRO A 67 0.43 -19.92 4.56
C PRO A 67 0.52 -20.29 6.06
N ASP A 68 0.34 -21.58 6.34
CA ASP A 68 0.64 -22.11 7.67
C ASP A 68 2.10 -21.87 8.03
N GLU A 69 2.35 -21.66 9.32
CA GLU A 69 3.71 -21.60 9.84
C GLU A 69 4.34 -23.00 9.75
N ILE A 70 5.50 -23.06 9.12
CA ILE A 70 6.28 -24.30 8.99
C ILE A 70 7.58 -24.20 9.81
N PRO A 71 8.04 -25.30 10.42
CA PRO A 71 9.38 -25.34 10.99
C PRO A 71 10.43 -25.05 9.92
N LEU A 72 11.33 -24.11 10.20
CA LEU A 72 12.41 -23.73 9.29
C LEU A 72 13.72 -24.31 9.77
N SER A 73 14.47 -24.95 8.85
CA SER A 73 15.85 -25.34 9.11
C SER A 73 16.78 -24.13 9.23
N ASP A 74 17.99 -24.34 9.72
CA ASP A 74 18.99 -23.28 9.85
C ASP A 74 19.37 -22.72 8.47
N GLU A 75 19.45 -23.56 7.44
CA GLU A 75 19.72 -23.17 6.05
C GLU A 75 18.59 -22.29 5.50
N GLN A 76 17.33 -22.68 5.74
CA GLN A 76 16.16 -21.90 5.31
C GLN A 76 16.10 -20.54 6.01
N LEU A 77 16.43 -20.47 7.31
CA LEU A 77 16.54 -19.20 8.04
C LEU A 77 17.63 -18.31 7.45
N LEU A 78 18.78 -18.91 7.12
CA LEU A 78 19.90 -18.18 6.52
C LEU A 78 19.55 -17.63 5.13
N GLU A 79 18.86 -18.39 4.28
CA GLU A 79 18.37 -17.91 2.99
C GLU A 79 17.39 -16.75 3.14
N ARG A 80 16.51 -16.79 4.15
CA ARG A 80 15.61 -15.66 4.43
C ARG A 80 16.35 -14.42 4.91
N ILE A 81 17.40 -14.57 5.73
CA ILE A 81 18.30 -13.47 6.10
C ILE A 81 18.91 -12.84 4.84
N LYS A 82 19.46 -13.66 3.95
CA LYS A 82 20.05 -13.22 2.67
C LYS A 82 19.01 -12.56 1.75
N ALA A 83 17.75 -12.99 1.79
CA ALA A 83 16.68 -12.37 1.02
C ALA A 83 16.39 -10.94 1.48
N LEU A 84 16.41 -10.65 2.79
CA LEU A 84 16.06 -9.35 3.34
C LEU A 84 17.22 -8.36 3.36
N TYR A 85 18.36 -8.76 3.92
CA TYR A 85 19.47 -7.85 4.18
C TYR A 85 20.37 -7.65 2.96
N ARG A 86 21.04 -6.51 2.87
CA ARG A 86 22.01 -6.17 1.82
C ARG A 86 23.18 -5.38 2.40
N GLY A 87 24.31 -5.38 1.70
CA GLY A 87 25.49 -4.59 2.04
C GLY A 87 25.96 -4.83 3.48
N PRO A 88 26.33 -3.78 4.22
CA PRO A 88 26.86 -3.91 5.59
C PRO A 88 25.92 -4.63 6.55
N GLN A 89 24.60 -4.47 6.40
CA GLN A 89 23.62 -5.16 7.24
C GLN A 89 23.64 -6.67 7.02
N LEU A 90 23.82 -7.13 5.79
CA LEU A 90 23.96 -8.56 5.49
C LEU A 90 25.25 -9.11 6.10
N VAL A 91 26.37 -8.41 5.90
CA VAL A 91 27.67 -8.82 6.47
C VAL A 91 27.57 -8.97 7.99
N GLN A 92 26.97 -8.00 8.68
CA GLN A 92 26.78 -8.06 10.13
C GLN A 92 25.87 -9.22 10.56
N ALA A 93 24.74 -9.42 9.87
CA ALA A 93 23.81 -10.51 10.20
C ALA A 93 24.45 -11.90 10.00
N LEU A 94 25.24 -12.08 8.94
CA LEU A 94 25.98 -13.32 8.69
C LEU A 94 27.07 -13.54 9.73
N ALA A 95 27.80 -12.50 10.11
CA ALA A 95 28.83 -12.60 11.15
C ALA A 95 28.23 -12.97 12.52
N GLU A 96 27.09 -12.34 12.90
CA GLU A 96 26.34 -12.70 14.13
C GLU A 96 25.89 -14.16 14.07
N TRP A 97 25.33 -14.60 12.94
CA TRP A 97 24.87 -15.97 12.72
C TRP A 97 26.01 -16.98 12.94
N GLU A 98 27.14 -16.80 12.24
CA GLU A 98 28.26 -17.72 12.32
C GLU A 98 28.91 -17.75 13.72
N THR A 99 29.04 -16.59 14.34
CA THR A 99 29.61 -16.51 15.72
C THR A 99 28.73 -17.29 16.70
N LEU A 100 27.42 -17.03 16.72
CA LEU A 100 26.52 -17.69 17.66
C LEU A 100 26.34 -19.18 17.35
N ARG A 101 26.37 -19.57 16.06
CA ARG A 101 26.33 -20.96 15.63
C ARG A 101 27.56 -21.73 16.15
N LYS A 102 28.74 -21.13 16.08
CA LYS A 102 29.98 -21.71 16.58
C LYS A 102 29.96 -21.82 18.11
N GLU A 103 29.59 -20.75 18.82
CA GLU A 103 29.43 -20.76 20.28
C GLU A 103 28.51 -21.91 20.74
N ALA A 104 27.35 -22.06 20.06
CA ALA A 104 26.40 -23.14 20.38
C ALA A 104 26.95 -24.55 20.09
N ALA A 105 27.81 -24.71 19.09
CA ALA A 105 28.48 -25.99 18.83
C ALA A 105 29.52 -26.31 19.90
N ASP A 106 30.31 -25.33 20.31
CA ASP A 106 31.34 -25.47 21.37
C ASP A 106 30.70 -25.77 22.72
N GLU A 107 29.60 -25.09 23.09
CA GLU A 107 28.80 -25.36 24.30
C GLU A 107 28.25 -26.79 24.32
N ARG A 108 27.73 -27.26 23.18
CA ARG A 108 27.23 -28.63 23.04
C ARG A 108 28.33 -29.68 23.18
N ALA A 109 29.51 -29.42 22.60
CA ALA A 109 30.68 -30.28 22.71
C ALA A 109 31.20 -30.36 24.18
N ALA A 110 31.07 -29.27 24.93
CA ALA A 110 31.42 -29.18 26.33
C ALA A 110 30.37 -29.80 27.29
N GLY A 111 29.24 -30.33 26.76
CA GLY A 111 28.16 -30.90 27.57
C GLY A 111 27.33 -29.86 28.34
N VAL A 112 27.44 -28.58 28.00
CA VAL A 112 26.68 -27.50 28.61
C VAL A 112 25.31 -27.44 27.92
N SER A 113 24.27 -27.91 28.64
CA SER A 113 22.87 -27.77 28.19
C SER A 113 22.37 -26.42 28.62
N CYS A 114 22.52 -25.42 27.80
CA CYS A 114 21.97 -24.09 28.00
C CYS A 114 21.13 -23.69 26.79
N GLY A 115 20.04 -22.92 26.99
CA GLY A 115 19.32 -22.27 25.92
C GLY A 115 20.29 -21.35 25.17
N SER A 116 20.82 -21.81 24.04
CA SER A 116 21.92 -21.10 23.39
C SER A 116 21.42 -19.74 22.84
N ARG A 117 22.28 -18.74 22.90
CA ARG A 117 22.07 -17.43 22.26
C ARG A 117 21.74 -17.59 20.78
N PHE A 118 22.15 -18.69 20.18
CA PHE A 118 21.82 -19.01 18.79
C PHE A 118 20.33 -19.36 18.64
N GLU A 119 19.72 -20.12 19.56
CA GLU A 119 18.27 -20.35 19.53
C GLU A 119 17.48 -19.06 19.77
N ASP A 120 17.96 -18.16 20.62
CA ASP A 120 17.35 -16.84 20.81
C ASP A 120 17.39 -16.01 19.52
N LEU A 121 18.50 -16.03 18.78
CA LEU A 121 18.60 -15.39 17.47
C LEU A 121 17.56 -15.98 16.50
N LYS A 122 17.49 -17.31 16.38
CA LYS A 122 16.53 -17.99 15.50
C LYS A 122 15.07 -17.66 15.88
N ASN A 123 14.76 -17.64 17.17
CA ASN A 123 13.42 -17.28 17.65
C ASN A 123 13.07 -15.82 17.34
N ARG A 124 14.01 -14.87 17.50
CA ARG A 124 13.82 -13.47 17.09
C ARG A 124 13.56 -13.35 15.59
N LEU A 125 14.14 -14.18 14.76
CA LEU A 125 13.88 -14.22 13.32
C LEU A 125 12.51 -14.83 13.01
N ARG A 126 12.18 -15.99 13.60
CA ARG A 126 10.90 -16.69 13.40
C ARG A 126 9.71 -15.82 13.80
N CYS A 127 9.79 -15.08 14.91
CA CYS A 127 8.74 -14.14 15.33
C CYS A 127 8.41 -13.05 14.32
N ARG A 128 9.25 -12.86 13.29
CA ARG A 128 9.04 -11.89 12.20
C ARG A 128 8.50 -12.54 10.94
N MET A 129 8.23 -13.83 10.94
CA MET A 129 7.79 -14.63 9.80
C MET A 129 6.35 -15.11 10.00
N PHE A 130 5.70 -15.52 8.94
CA PHE A 130 4.33 -16.04 8.92
C PHE A 130 3.31 -15.17 9.69
N HIS A 131 3.51 -13.84 9.62
CA HIS A 131 2.67 -12.91 10.37
C HIS A 131 2.50 -11.59 9.58
N PRO A 132 1.26 -11.21 9.15
CA PRO A 132 1.03 -10.02 8.32
C PRO A 132 1.50 -8.73 9.00
N GLY A 133 1.33 -8.61 10.33
CA GLY A 133 1.78 -7.45 11.09
C GLY A 133 3.30 -7.32 11.14
N ALA A 134 4.02 -8.43 11.27
CA ALA A 134 5.49 -8.45 11.25
C ALA A 134 6.03 -8.15 9.84
N PHE A 135 5.40 -8.71 8.81
CA PHE A 135 5.67 -8.35 7.41
C PHE A 135 5.52 -6.85 7.18
N MET A 136 4.36 -6.28 7.53
CA MET A 136 4.10 -4.84 7.36
C MET A 136 5.04 -3.96 8.18
N LYS A 137 5.40 -4.38 9.40
CA LYS A 137 6.40 -3.67 10.22
C LYS A 137 7.76 -3.66 9.52
N THR A 138 8.21 -4.81 9.03
CA THR A 138 9.49 -4.94 8.31
C THR A 138 9.48 -4.07 7.07
N LEU A 139 8.49 -4.21 6.18
CA LEU A 139 8.37 -3.43 4.95
C LEU A 139 8.38 -1.92 5.24
N LYS A 140 7.47 -1.46 6.09
CA LYS A 140 7.34 -0.01 6.41
C LYS A 140 8.61 0.56 7.03
N GLN A 141 9.31 -0.20 7.87
CA GLN A 141 10.56 0.23 8.48
C GLN A 141 11.67 0.39 7.42
N TYR A 142 11.82 -0.59 6.51
CA TYR A 142 12.83 -0.52 5.46
C TYR A 142 12.54 0.60 4.45
N VAL A 143 11.28 0.78 4.06
CA VAL A 143 10.86 1.90 3.19
C VAL A 143 11.17 3.23 3.87
N THR A 144 10.79 3.41 5.14
CA THR A 144 11.07 4.66 5.89
C THR A 144 12.56 4.94 5.98
N THR A 145 13.36 3.93 6.36
CA THR A 145 14.82 4.11 6.48
C THR A 145 15.44 4.48 5.14
N SER A 146 15.04 3.79 4.07
CA SER A 146 15.50 4.05 2.72
C SER A 146 15.12 5.46 2.24
N PHE A 147 13.87 5.86 2.44
CA PHE A 147 13.35 7.18 2.09
C PHE A 147 14.06 8.29 2.86
N ASN A 148 14.11 8.19 4.20
CA ASN A 148 14.70 9.21 5.06
C ASN A 148 16.17 9.44 4.74
N GLY A 149 16.93 8.35 4.49
CA GLY A 149 18.35 8.46 4.15
C GLY A 149 18.62 9.18 2.83
N ARG A 150 17.73 9.01 1.83
CA ARG A 150 17.90 9.66 0.51
C ARG A 150 17.36 11.08 0.45
N ARG A 151 16.28 11.35 1.17
CA ARG A 151 15.56 12.62 1.09
C ARG A 151 15.94 13.59 2.20
N ALA A 152 16.95 13.25 3.04
CA ALA A 152 17.29 14.01 4.25
C ALA A 152 16.04 14.32 5.09
N HIS A 153 15.09 13.37 5.11
CA HIS A 153 13.84 13.47 5.87
C HIS A 153 14.03 12.83 7.25
N SER A 154 13.33 13.33 8.25
CA SER A 154 13.33 12.77 9.60
C SER A 154 11.91 12.56 10.10
N GLY A 155 11.71 11.55 10.94
CA GLY A 155 10.42 11.25 11.54
C GLY A 155 9.65 10.14 10.83
N THR A 156 8.35 10.05 11.13
CA THR A 156 7.47 9.01 10.58
C THR A 156 7.04 9.34 9.16
N LEU A 157 7.13 8.33 8.29
CA LEU A 157 6.61 8.42 6.92
C LEU A 157 5.11 8.10 6.83
N TRP A 158 4.56 7.42 7.82
CA TRP A 158 3.23 6.81 7.76
C TRP A 158 2.22 7.53 8.63
N GLU A 159 1.03 7.75 8.08
CA GLU A 159 -0.06 8.43 8.77
C GLU A 159 -0.52 7.64 10.01
N ASN A 160 -0.80 6.33 9.82
CA ASN A 160 -1.38 5.47 10.84
C ASN A 160 -0.86 4.03 10.74
N ARG A 161 -1.44 3.15 11.56
CA ARG A 161 -1.33 1.70 11.33
C ARG A 161 -1.94 1.36 9.97
N TYR A 162 -1.39 0.33 9.31
CA TYR A 162 -1.98 -0.17 8.07
C TYR A 162 -3.43 -0.64 8.29
N LYS A 163 -4.29 -0.47 7.28
CA LYS A 163 -5.61 -1.08 7.22
C LYS A 163 -5.46 -2.51 6.70
N VAL A 164 -6.37 -3.40 7.12
CA VAL A 164 -6.36 -4.79 6.68
C VAL A 164 -7.80 -5.27 6.44
N ARG A 165 -7.99 -6.01 5.35
CA ARG A 165 -9.17 -6.83 5.11
C ARG A 165 -8.71 -8.27 4.97
N ILE A 166 -9.40 -9.18 5.67
CA ILE A 166 -9.10 -10.62 5.64
C ILE A 166 -10.23 -11.29 4.85
N SER A 167 -9.87 -12.16 3.92
CA SER A 167 -10.82 -12.91 3.12
C SER A 167 -10.44 -14.38 3.06
N LYS A 168 -11.43 -15.22 2.77
CA LYS A 168 -11.19 -16.63 2.47
C LYS A 168 -10.43 -16.72 1.14
N PRO A 169 -9.54 -17.69 0.98
CA PRO A 169 -8.85 -17.91 -0.28
C PRO A 169 -9.78 -18.65 -1.27
N CYS A 170 -10.85 -17.99 -1.71
CA CYS A 170 -11.67 -18.46 -2.82
C CYS A 170 -11.40 -17.56 -4.04
N ALA A 171 -11.43 -18.12 -5.26
CA ALA A 171 -11.01 -17.39 -6.44
C ALA A 171 -11.90 -16.19 -6.74
N LYS A 172 -13.19 -16.28 -6.52
CA LYS A 172 -14.09 -15.15 -6.75
C LYS A 172 -13.69 -13.94 -5.91
N ASP A 173 -13.41 -14.14 -4.61
CA ASP A 173 -12.99 -13.05 -3.71
C ASP A 173 -11.56 -12.61 -4.01
N MET A 174 -10.67 -13.53 -4.35
CA MET A 174 -9.27 -13.23 -4.64
C MET A 174 -9.10 -12.51 -5.98
N SER A 175 -9.79 -12.94 -7.04
CA SER A 175 -9.74 -12.28 -8.35
C SER A 175 -10.33 -10.87 -8.28
N ALA A 176 -11.46 -10.70 -7.59
CA ALA A 176 -12.06 -9.39 -7.37
C ALA A 176 -11.13 -8.44 -6.58
N GLN A 177 -10.50 -8.94 -5.51
CA GLN A 177 -9.53 -8.15 -4.74
C GLN A 177 -8.26 -7.83 -5.55
N LEU A 178 -7.80 -8.76 -6.38
CA LEU A 178 -6.65 -8.56 -7.24
C LEU A 178 -6.94 -7.50 -8.30
N ALA A 179 -8.08 -7.62 -8.99
CA ALA A 179 -8.54 -6.59 -9.94
C ALA A 179 -8.72 -5.21 -9.27
N TYR A 180 -9.25 -5.17 -8.02
CA TYR A 180 -9.31 -3.93 -7.25
C TYR A 180 -7.91 -3.34 -7.01
N VAL A 181 -6.94 -4.15 -6.58
CA VAL A 181 -5.57 -3.68 -6.33
C VAL A 181 -4.96 -3.13 -7.62
N ASP A 182 -5.14 -3.81 -8.74
CA ASP A 182 -4.55 -3.41 -10.01
C ASP A 182 -5.24 -2.18 -10.62
N CYS A 183 -6.56 -2.01 -10.43
CA CYS A 183 -7.32 -0.87 -10.95
C CYS A 183 -7.14 0.45 -10.17
N ASN A 184 -6.40 0.45 -9.04
CA ASN A 184 -6.18 1.68 -8.25
C ASN A 184 -5.66 2.88 -9.08
N PRO A 185 -4.71 2.74 -10.02
CA PRO A 185 -4.27 3.84 -10.86
C PRO A 185 -5.36 4.31 -11.84
N CYS A 186 -6.26 3.43 -12.26
CA CYS A 186 -7.40 3.80 -13.10
C CYS A 186 -8.46 4.57 -12.29
N GLU A 187 -8.74 4.14 -11.05
CA GLU A 187 -9.62 4.85 -10.11
C GLU A 187 -9.13 6.27 -9.83
N ALA A 188 -7.84 6.41 -9.64
CA ALA A 188 -7.20 7.71 -9.43
C ALA A 188 -7.09 8.56 -10.73
N GLY A 189 -7.49 8.03 -11.88
CA GLY A 189 -7.37 8.69 -13.18
C GLY A 189 -5.91 8.93 -13.62
N ILE A 190 -4.98 8.12 -13.10
CA ILE A 190 -3.54 8.19 -13.41
C ILE A 190 -3.24 7.42 -14.69
N SER A 191 -3.90 6.27 -14.89
CA SER A 191 -3.73 5.41 -16.06
C SER A 191 -5.07 5.00 -16.63
N GLY A 192 -5.12 4.72 -17.93
CA GLY A 192 -6.30 4.16 -18.60
C GLY A 192 -6.43 2.65 -18.43
N SER A 193 -5.31 1.97 -18.17
CA SER A 193 -5.24 0.52 -17.94
C SER A 193 -4.23 0.21 -16.83
N PRO A 194 -4.48 -0.81 -16.00
CA PRO A 194 -3.49 -1.28 -15.03
C PRO A 194 -2.18 -1.76 -15.70
N ALA A 195 -2.26 -2.30 -16.91
CA ALA A 195 -1.11 -2.75 -17.68
C ALA A 195 -0.13 -1.62 -18.03
N ASP A 196 -0.61 -0.36 -18.07
CA ASP A 196 0.20 0.82 -18.39
C ASP A 196 0.81 1.48 -17.15
N TYR A 197 0.53 0.97 -15.95
CA TYR A 197 1.05 1.53 -14.71
C TYR A 197 2.23 0.73 -14.17
N PRO A 198 3.48 1.21 -14.28
CA PRO A 198 4.69 0.40 -14.01
C PRO A 198 4.82 -0.12 -12.56
N TRP A 199 4.06 0.45 -11.63
CA TRP A 199 4.19 0.19 -10.20
C TRP A 199 3.08 -0.71 -9.66
N CYS A 200 2.46 -1.54 -10.53
CA CYS A 200 1.52 -2.57 -10.12
C CYS A 200 1.95 -3.96 -10.59
N GLY A 201 1.41 -5.00 -9.93
CA GLY A 201 1.71 -6.39 -10.21
C GLY A 201 1.29 -6.82 -11.61
N TRP A 202 0.15 -6.35 -12.09
CA TRP A 202 -0.36 -6.67 -13.42
C TRP A 202 0.58 -6.19 -14.53
N HIS A 203 1.07 -4.95 -14.43
CA HIS A 203 2.07 -4.46 -15.39
C HIS A 203 3.30 -5.38 -15.42
N ALA A 204 3.87 -5.72 -14.26
CA ALA A 204 5.05 -6.59 -14.21
C ALA A 204 4.78 -7.95 -14.89
N ALA A 205 3.62 -8.56 -14.62
CA ALA A 205 3.23 -9.84 -15.21
C ALA A 205 3.06 -9.77 -16.74
N VAL A 206 2.43 -8.71 -17.24
CA VAL A 206 2.25 -8.48 -18.70
C VAL A 206 3.59 -8.21 -19.37
N GLN A 207 4.51 -7.49 -18.69
CA GLN A 207 5.86 -7.23 -19.21
C GLN A 207 6.79 -8.46 -19.14
N GLY A 208 6.32 -9.60 -18.65
CA GLY A 208 7.06 -10.85 -18.70
C GLY A 208 7.80 -11.21 -17.43
N ASP A 209 7.56 -10.52 -16.30
CA ASP A 209 8.09 -10.94 -15.01
C ASP A 209 7.43 -12.26 -14.57
N GLU A 210 8.20 -13.35 -14.60
CA GLU A 210 7.70 -14.69 -14.33
C GLU A 210 7.27 -14.86 -12.86
N ALA A 211 7.92 -14.16 -11.93
CA ALA A 211 7.52 -14.19 -10.53
C ALA A 211 6.16 -13.50 -10.33
N ALA A 212 5.91 -12.42 -11.07
CA ALA A 212 4.59 -11.78 -11.09
C ALA A 212 3.55 -12.68 -11.75
N ARG A 213 3.84 -13.32 -12.90
CA ARG A 213 2.93 -14.27 -13.55
C ARG A 213 2.51 -15.41 -12.63
N GLU A 214 3.46 -15.94 -11.87
CA GLU A 214 3.20 -17.03 -10.93
C GLU A 214 2.23 -16.59 -9.79
N MET A 215 2.23 -15.33 -9.39
CA MET A 215 1.25 -14.83 -8.43
C MET A 215 -0.18 -14.89 -8.98
N TYR A 216 -0.37 -14.48 -10.23
CA TYR A 216 -1.68 -14.55 -10.90
C TYR A 216 -2.11 -15.99 -11.16
N ARG A 217 -1.19 -16.86 -11.62
CA ARG A 217 -1.48 -18.30 -11.74
C ARG A 217 -1.94 -18.90 -10.41
N PHE A 218 -1.26 -18.56 -9.31
CA PHE A 218 -1.67 -19.06 -8.00
C PHE A 218 -3.09 -18.63 -7.62
N VAL A 219 -3.50 -17.41 -7.96
CA VAL A 219 -4.85 -16.92 -7.68
C VAL A 219 -5.88 -17.70 -8.48
N TYR A 220 -5.65 -17.92 -9.76
CA TYR A 220 -6.62 -18.53 -10.67
C TYR A 220 -6.57 -20.07 -10.67
N CYS A 221 -5.39 -20.68 -10.63
CA CYS A 221 -5.25 -22.15 -10.58
C CYS A 221 -5.54 -22.71 -9.17
N GLY A 222 -5.21 -21.99 -8.11
CA GLY A 222 -5.45 -22.45 -6.73
C GLY A 222 -6.93 -22.65 -6.38
N GLU A 223 -7.84 -22.06 -7.15
CA GLU A 223 -9.29 -22.27 -7.01
C GLU A 223 -9.77 -23.56 -7.66
N MET A 224 -9.31 -23.86 -8.86
CA MET A 224 -9.73 -25.09 -9.57
C MET A 224 -9.34 -26.34 -8.77
N ALA A 225 -8.13 -26.36 -8.19
CA ALA A 225 -7.69 -27.44 -7.33
C ALA A 225 -8.56 -27.64 -6.06
N ARG A 226 -9.20 -26.55 -5.57
CA ARG A 226 -10.07 -26.61 -4.37
C ARG A 226 -11.51 -27.01 -4.66
N GLN A 227 -11.94 -26.95 -5.92
CA GLN A 227 -13.28 -27.40 -6.33
C GLN A 227 -13.32 -28.90 -6.68
N GLY A 228 -12.17 -29.61 -6.54
CA GLY A 228 -12.09 -31.06 -6.82
C GLY A 228 -12.01 -31.37 -8.30
N GLU A 229 -11.80 -30.40 -9.15
CA GLU A 229 -11.42 -30.61 -10.55
C GLU A 229 -9.91 -30.90 -10.60
N GLU A 230 -9.48 -31.80 -11.48
CA GLU A 230 -8.06 -32.08 -11.71
C GLU A 230 -7.32 -30.77 -11.95
N GLU A 231 -6.09 -30.63 -11.43
CA GLU A 231 -5.23 -29.46 -11.60
C GLU A 231 -5.15 -29.09 -13.09
N ALA A 232 -6.07 -28.25 -13.54
CA ALA A 232 -6.01 -27.72 -14.89
C ALA A 232 -4.91 -26.67 -14.89
N GLU A 233 -3.80 -26.99 -15.54
CA GLU A 233 -2.72 -26.05 -15.79
C GLU A 233 -3.25 -24.96 -16.72
N MET A 234 -3.66 -23.82 -16.15
CA MET A 234 -4.03 -22.65 -16.96
C MET A 234 -2.78 -22.10 -17.65
N SER A 235 -2.85 -21.94 -18.96
CA SER A 235 -1.82 -21.21 -19.68
C SER A 235 -1.79 -19.74 -19.23
N TRP A 236 -0.66 -19.07 -19.48
CA TRP A 236 -0.61 -17.62 -19.21
C TRP A 236 -1.65 -16.84 -20.01
N ALA A 237 -1.99 -17.28 -21.22
CA ALA A 237 -3.03 -16.67 -22.04
C ALA A 237 -4.42 -16.75 -21.39
N ASP A 238 -4.76 -17.90 -20.81
CA ASP A 238 -6.03 -18.09 -20.09
C ASP A 238 -6.10 -17.19 -18.85
N VAL A 239 -4.99 -17.08 -18.09
CA VAL A 239 -4.89 -16.17 -16.93
C VAL A 239 -5.10 -14.73 -17.36
N VAL A 240 -4.49 -14.30 -18.47
CA VAL A 240 -4.67 -12.94 -19.02
C VAL A 240 -6.13 -12.70 -19.37
N GLU A 241 -6.77 -13.62 -20.10
CA GLU A 241 -8.16 -13.46 -20.50
C GLU A 241 -9.10 -13.30 -19.29
N VAL A 242 -8.99 -14.18 -18.30
CA VAL A 242 -9.84 -14.15 -17.11
C VAL A 242 -9.58 -12.91 -16.26
N HIS A 243 -8.31 -12.53 -16.09
CA HIS A 243 -7.99 -11.34 -15.29
C HIS A 243 -8.40 -10.03 -15.98
N GLU A 244 -8.26 -9.94 -17.29
CA GLU A 244 -8.76 -8.77 -18.03
C GLU A 244 -10.29 -8.67 -18.00
N GLN A 245 -11.01 -9.78 -17.93
CA GLN A 245 -12.46 -9.77 -17.69
C GLN A 245 -12.77 -9.19 -16.30
N ALA A 246 -12.03 -9.59 -15.27
CA ALA A 246 -12.19 -9.04 -13.92
C ALA A 246 -11.85 -7.53 -13.86
N ILE A 247 -10.81 -7.08 -14.56
CA ILE A 247 -10.46 -5.66 -14.70
C ILE A 247 -11.58 -4.88 -15.39
N ARG A 248 -12.13 -5.41 -16.53
CA ARG A 248 -13.23 -4.76 -17.24
C ARG A 248 -14.50 -4.65 -16.39
N ALA A 249 -14.84 -5.69 -15.65
CA ALA A 249 -15.95 -5.67 -14.71
C ALA A 249 -15.74 -4.59 -13.64
N ARG A 250 -14.55 -4.53 -13.04
CA ARG A 250 -14.22 -3.52 -12.03
C ARG A 250 -14.29 -2.08 -12.57
N ILE A 251 -13.78 -1.82 -13.77
CA ILE A 251 -13.85 -0.51 -14.41
C ILE A 251 -15.31 -0.11 -14.69
N GLY A 252 -16.15 -1.08 -15.08
CA GLY A 252 -17.59 -0.87 -15.26
C GLY A 252 -18.26 -0.44 -13.95
N GLU A 253 -18.06 -1.17 -12.85
CA GLU A 253 -18.57 -0.83 -11.51
C GLU A 253 -18.14 0.59 -11.07
N MET A 254 -16.87 0.94 -11.30
CA MET A 254 -16.35 2.27 -10.98
C MET A 254 -17.06 3.38 -11.78
N SER A 255 -17.33 3.13 -13.05
CA SER A 255 -18.00 4.09 -13.93
C SER A 255 -19.45 4.30 -13.51
N GLU A 256 -20.15 3.24 -13.13
CA GLU A 256 -21.53 3.27 -12.63
C GLU A 256 -21.62 4.00 -11.27
N ALA A 257 -20.76 3.66 -10.32
CA ALA A 257 -20.69 4.32 -9.01
C ALA A 257 -20.39 5.82 -9.15
N LYS A 258 -19.46 6.18 -10.03
CA LYS A 258 -19.14 7.59 -10.33
C LYS A 258 -20.33 8.33 -10.95
N ALA A 259 -21.09 7.68 -11.82
CA ALA A 259 -22.31 8.24 -12.40
C ALA A 259 -23.41 8.41 -11.36
N ALA A 260 -23.48 7.53 -10.36
CA ALA A 260 -24.41 7.61 -9.25
C ALA A 260 -24.00 8.63 -8.16
N GLY A 261 -22.80 9.22 -8.25
CA GLY A 261 -22.26 10.14 -7.24
C GLY A 261 -21.81 9.44 -5.96
N GLU A 262 -21.61 8.13 -6.01
CA GLU A 262 -21.15 7.33 -4.89
C GLU A 262 -19.62 7.38 -4.76
N ASP A 263 -19.14 7.43 -3.51
CA ASP A 263 -17.71 7.39 -3.22
C ASP A 263 -17.21 5.94 -3.40
N VAL A 264 -16.29 5.72 -4.33
CA VAL A 264 -15.84 4.37 -4.74
C VAL A 264 -14.91 3.72 -3.69
N ASP A 265 -14.58 4.40 -2.60
CA ASP A 265 -13.70 3.90 -1.51
C ASP A 265 -14.43 2.91 -0.54
N TRP A 266 -15.48 2.22 -1.04
CA TRP A 266 -16.36 1.33 -0.27
C TRP A 266 -15.65 0.08 0.31
N MET A 267 -14.46 -0.27 -0.21
CA MET A 267 -13.76 -1.48 0.24
C MET A 267 -13.08 -1.32 1.61
N PHE A 268 -13.02 -0.11 2.15
CA PHE A 268 -12.51 0.18 3.49
C PHE A 268 -13.57 0.80 4.39
N VAL A 269 -14.79 0.30 4.35
CA VAL A 269 -15.66 0.43 5.51
C VAL A 269 -14.86 -0.18 6.66
N THR A 270 -14.46 0.65 7.59
CA THR A 270 -13.89 0.20 8.85
C THR A 270 -14.87 -0.83 9.41
N GLU A 271 -14.47 -2.11 9.44
CA GLU A 271 -15.13 -3.04 10.33
C GLU A 271 -15.00 -2.39 11.70
N SER A 272 -16.13 -1.88 12.20
CA SER A 272 -16.29 -1.56 13.60
C SER A 272 -15.91 -2.81 14.38
N GLU A 273 -15.20 -2.62 15.47
CA GLU A 273 -14.57 -3.62 16.31
C GLU A 273 -15.56 -4.54 17.05
N ASP A 274 -16.61 -5.04 16.40
CA ASP A 274 -17.61 -5.92 17.01
C ASP A 274 -18.14 -6.90 15.96
N ASP A 275 -17.47 -8.03 15.77
CA ASP A 275 -18.15 -9.28 15.43
C ASP A 275 -17.35 -10.50 15.93
N ASP A 276 -17.47 -10.75 17.24
CA ASP A 276 -17.33 -12.05 17.87
C ASP A 276 -18.72 -12.53 18.28
N SER A 277 -19.54 -12.94 17.31
CA SER A 277 -20.63 -13.89 17.60
C SER A 277 -21.23 -14.43 16.33
N HIS A 278 -21.38 -15.72 16.32
CA HIS A 278 -22.10 -16.55 15.36
C HIS A 278 -23.45 -15.99 14.90
N GLY A 279 -23.74 -16.17 13.63
CA GLY A 279 -25.14 -16.31 13.20
C GLY A 279 -25.58 -15.33 12.12
N VAL A 280 -25.79 -15.92 10.96
CA VAL A 280 -26.64 -15.49 9.85
C VAL A 280 -27.77 -14.57 10.29
N LYS A 281 -27.88 -13.37 9.66
CA LYS A 281 -29.11 -12.88 9.04
C LYS A 281 -28.85 -11.57 8.27
N SER A 282 -29.36 -11.56 7.04
CA SER A 282 -29.63 -10.40 6.23
C SER A 282 -30.61 -9.46 6.90
N ASP A 283 -30.44 -8.16 6.80
CA ASP A 283 -31.41 -7.18 6.31
C ASP A 283 -30.92 -5.75 6.56
N GLY A 284 -31.15 -4.88 5.59
CA GLY A 284 -30.68 -3.52 5.59
C GLY A 284 -31.42 -2.59 6.56
N ALA A 285 -30.76 -1.53 6.90
CA ALA A 285 -31.37 -0.20 7.07
C ALA A 285 -30.28 0.84 7.41
N ALA A 286 -30.29 1.92 6.67
CA ALA A 286 -29.50 3.13 6.92
C ALA A 286 -29.95 3.84 8.20
N VAL A 287 -29.01 4.29 9.03
CA VAL A 287 -29.28 5.28 10.07
C VAL A 287 -28.38 6.50 9.86
N VAL A 288 -29.02 7.60 9.50
CA VAL A 288 -28.45 8.94 9.44
C VAL A 288 -28.44 9.51 10.86
N ALA A 289 -27.29 9.93 11.37
CA ALA A 289 -27.21 10.74 12.58
C ALA A 289 -26.67 12.14 12.25
N SER A 290 -27.55 13.11 12.37
CA SER A 290 -27.32 14.54 12.30
C SER A 290 -26.71 15.08 13.60
N HIS A 291 -25.67 15.90 13.52
CA HIS A 291 -25.32 16.83 14.61
C HIS A 291 -25.00 18.22 14.05
N GLY A 292 -25.65 19.20 14.64
CA GLY A 292 -25.82 20.57 14.19
C GLY A 292 -24.55 21.42 14.16
N GLY A 293 -24.46 22.27 13.16
CA GLY A 293 -23.47 23.32 12.99
C GLY A 293 -24.05 24.69 13.34
N ARG A 294 -23.27 25.52 14.01
CA ARG A 294 -23.57 26.95 14.20
C ARG A 294 -23.12 27.77 13.01
N GLU A 295 -24.03 28.54 12.44
CA GLU A 295 -23.76 29.55 11.42
C GLU A 295 -23.04 30.77 12.01
N LEU A 296 -22.05 31.28 11.27
CA LEU A 296 -21.54 32.64 11.38
C LEU A 296 -21.51 33.24 9.97
N GLU A 297 -22.38 34.19 9.74
CA GLU A 297 -22.45 35.01 8.52
C GLU A 297 -21.32 36.02 8.43
N MET A 298 -20.68 36.09 7.25
CA MET A 298 -19.88 37.21 6.77
C MET A 298 -20.09 37.40 5.26
N PRO A 299 -20.19 38.63 4.76
CA PRO A 299 -20.67 38.90 3.40
C PRO A 299 -19.56 38.84 2.33
N GLY A 300 -19.92 38.23 1.21
CA GLY A 300 -19.37 38.55 -0.11
C GLY A 300 -18.00 37.98 -0.48
N LYS A 301 -17.89 36.64 -0.56
CA LYS A 301 -17.02 35.88 -1.50
C LYS A 301 -17.53 34.45 -1.50
N HIS A 302 -17.74 33.86 -2.66
CA HIS A 302 -18.14 32.46 -2.78
C HIS A 302 -17.14 31.56 -2.04
N ARG A 303 -17.49 31.19 -0.83
CA ARG A 303 -16.75 30.24 -0.01
C ARG A 303 -17.36 28.87 -0.21
N VAL A 304 -16.66 27.99 -0.92
CA VAL A 304 -16.97 26.57 -0.89
C VAL A 304 -16.73 26.11 0.54
N GLN A 305 -17.80 25.76 1.25
CA GLN A 305 -17.72 25.17 2.60
C GLN A 305 -17.12 23.76 2.47
N LEU A 306 -15.84 23.64 2.82
CA LEU A 306 -15.18 22.36 3.02
C LEU A 306 -15.28 22.01 4.51
N GLU A 307 -15.93 20.90 4.82
CA GLU A 307 -16.14 20.42 6.20
C GLU A 307 -14.82 20.38 6.99
N ARG A 308 -14.81 21.00 8.17
CA ARG A 308 -13.71 20.93 9.12
C ARG A 308 -13.68 19.52 9.72
N GLY A 309 -12.63 18.74 9.43
CA GLY A 309 -12.41 17.46 10.11
C GLY A 309 -11.70 16.37 9.33
N LYS A 310 -11.60 16.46 8.02
CA LYS A 310 -10.83 15.49 7.21
C LYS A 310 -9.42 16.05 6.95
N GLY A 311 -8.40 15.22 7.15
CA GLY A 311 -6.99 15.59 6.95
C GLY A 311 -6.72 16.24 5.59
N VAL A 312 -5.62 16.98 5.49
CA VAL A 312 -5.21 17.60 4.22
C VAL A 312 -4.95 16.51 3.20
N THR A 313 -5.61 16.58 2.07
CA THR A 313 -5.42 15.66 0.97
C THR A 313 -5.01 16.39 -0.29
N ALA A 314 -4.27 15.72 -1.16
CA ALA A 314 -3.96 16.24 -2.48
C ALA A 314 -5.23 16.59 -3.26
N ASP A 315 -6.30 15.79 -3.10
CA ASP A 315 -7.58 16.00 -3.75
C ASP A 315 -8.22 17.33 -3.31
N ARG A 316 -8.09 17.70 -2.04
CA ARG A 316 -8.56 19.01 -1.54
C ARG A 316 -7.79 20.17 -2.17
N ILE A 317 -6.48 20.01 -2.38
CA ILE A 317 -5.66 21.00 -3.08
C ILE A 317 -6.13 21.12 -4.54
N ILE A 318 -6.31 19.99 -5.22
CA ILE A 318 -6.79 19.93 -6.60
C ILE A 318 -8.18 20.57 -6.70
N ALA A 319 -9.09 20.20 -5.82
CA ALA A 319 -10.45 20.75 -5.78
C ALA A 319 -10.44 22.27 -5.55
N ALA A 320 -9.65 22.75 -4.61
CA ALA A 320 -9.51 24.19 -4.33
C ALA A 320 -8.94 24.97 -5.53
N VAL A 321 -7.86 24.45 -6.13
CA VAL A 321 -7.24 25.08 -7.30
C VAL A 321 -8.16 25.05 -8.52
N ARG A 322 -8.91 23.95 -8.72
CA ARG A 322 -9.88 23.81 -9.81
C ARG A 322 -11.04 24.80 -9.66
N ALA A 323 -11.56 24.95 -8.44
CA ALA A 323 -12.67 25.87 -8.17
C ALA A 323 -12.28 27.36 -8.33
N ALA A 324 -11.05 27.71 -7.97
CA ALA A 324 -10.55 29.08 -8.02
C ALA A 324 -9.79 29.43 -9.32
N GLY A 325 -9.52 28.45 -10.19
CA GLY A 325 -8.71 28.59 -11.40
C GLY A 325 -7.21 28.64 -11.12
N ALA A 326 -6.76 29.44 -10.16
CA ALA A 326 -5.37 29.49 -9.71
C ALA A 326 -5.28 30.06 -8.30
N LEU A 327 -4.45 29.43 -7.43
CA LEU A 327 -4.24 29.83 -6.05
C LEU A 327 -2.74 29.96 -5.72
N SER A 328 -2.37 30.92 -4.90
CA SER A 328 -1.05 30.99 -4.29
C SER A 328 -0.90 29.96 -3.16
N ALA A 329 0.31 29.67 -2.76
CA ALA A 329 0.55 28.76 -1.62
C ALA A 329 -0.08 29.27 -0.32
N GLY A 330 -0.20 30.60 -0.12
CA GLY A 330 -0.88 31.18 1.03
C GLY A 330 -2.40 30.94 1.00
N GLU A 331 -3.03 31.18 -0.16
CA GLU A 331 -4.47 30.94 -0.35
C GLU A 331 -4.81 29.45 -0.20
N ILE A 332 -3.94 28.55 -0.67
CA ILE A 332 -4.10 27.11 -0.47
C ILE A 332 -3.99 26.75 1.02
N LEU A 333 -3.01 27.30 1.75
CA LEU A 333 -2.87 27.10 3.19
C LEU A 333 -4.15 27.45 3.96
N GLU A 334 -4.70 28.64 3.67
CA GLU A 334 -5.95 29.09 4.32
C GLU A 334 -7.14 28.22 3.96
N THR A 335 -7.25 27.83 2.67
CA THR A 335 -8.39 27.05 2.18
C THR A 335 -8.42 25.65 2.77
N ILE A 336 -7.27 25.01 2.94
CA ILE A 336 -7.18 23.60 3.37
C ILE A 336 -6.79 23.44 4.83
N GLY A 337 -6.43 24.53 5.53
CA GLY A 337 -6.19 24.53 6.97
C GLY A 337 -4.85 23.92 7.38
N ILE A 338 -3.80 24.08 6.55
CA ILE A 338 -2.42 23.72 6.91
C ILE A 338 -1.74 24.90 7.62
N SER A 339 -0.99 24.63 8.69
CA SER A 339 -0.25 25.67 9.41
C SER A 339 1.15 25.93 8.85
N SER A 340 1.75 24.98 8.16
CA SER A 340 3.14 25.08 7.68
C SER A 340 3.24 25.24 6.16
N ARG A 341 3.68 26.45 5.73
CA ARG A 341 3.92 26.73 4.30
C ARG A 341 5.06 25.88 3.73
N SER A 342 6.12 25.68 4.51
CA SER A 342 7.25 24.85 4.08
C SER A 342 6.82 23.41 3.81
N PHE A 343 6.00 22.87 4.70
CA PHE A 343 5.41 21.54 4.55
C PHE A 343 4.49 21.45 3.31
N LEU A 344 3.58 22.41 3.13
CA LEU A 344 2.72 22.46 1.94
C LEU A 344 3.55 22.45 0.64
N LEU A 345 4.59 23.27 0.57
CA LEU A 345 5.45 23.37 -0.61
C LEU A 345 6.21 22.07 -0.88
N SER A 346 6.85 21.48 0.15
CA SER A 346 7.71 20.30 -0.04
C SER A 346 6.93 19.00 -0.22
N ALA A 347 5.84 18.83 0.55
CA ALA A 347 5.10 17.58 0.58
C ALA A 347 4.01 17.49 -0.49
N TYR A 348 3.54 18.64 -1.01
CA TYR A 348 2.43 18.66 -1.97
C TYR A 348 2.75 19.45 -3.24
N LEU A 349 2.98 20.76 -3.16
CA LEU A 349 2.96 21.61 -4.35
C LEU A 349 4.11 21.31 -5.32
N LYS A 350 5.34 21.10 -4.81
CA LYS A 350 6.47 20.72 -5.67
C LYS A 350 6.27 19.38 -6.36
N PRO A 351 5.97 18.28 -5.63
CA PRO A 351 5.68 17.01 -6.27
C PRO A 351 4.52 17.06 -7.26
N MET A 352 3.45 17.80 -6.97
CA MET A 352 2.32 17.94 -7.88
C MET A 352 2.66 18.70 -9.16
N VAL A 353 3.58 19.66 -9.08
CA VAL A 353 4.10 20.36 -10.27
C VAL A 353 5.04 19.46 -11.05
N GLU A 354 5.93 18.73 -10.41
CA GLU A 354 6.84 17.77 -11.04
C GLU A 354 6.08 16.66 -11.79
N GLN A 355 4.93 16.25 -11.26
CA GLN A 355 4.05 15.23 -11.85
C GLN A 355 3.05 15.81 -12.87
N GLY A 356 3.09 17.12 -13.14
CA GLY A 356 2.17 17.76 -14.09
C GLY A 356 0.72 17.86 -13.60
N ILE A 357 0.42 17.51 -12.34
CA ILE A 357 -0.93 17.65 -11.76
C ILE A 357 -1.27 19.13 -11.57
N LEU A 358 -0.30 19.92 -11.12
CA LEU A 358 -0.37 21.36 -11.08
C LEU A 358 0.67 21.96 -12.03
N ALA A 359 0.43 23.19 -12.46
CA ALA A 359 1.38 23.98 -13.20
C ALA A 359 1.60 25.32 -12.50
N LEU A 360 2.81 25.84 -12.62
CA LEU A 360 3.15 27.18 -12.15
C LEU A 360 2.51 28.23 -13.08
N ALA A 361 1.90 29.25 -12.50
CA ALA A 361 1.36 30.37 -13.29
C ALA A 361 2.50 31.26 -13.85
N MET A 362 3.64 31.31 -13.14
CA MET A 362 4.86 32.00 -13.56
C MET A 362 6.04 31.00 -13.56
N PRO A 363 6.20 30.18 -14.61
CA PRO A 363 7.27 29.16 -14.66
C PRO A 363 8.69 29.78 -14.63
N GLU A 364 8.85 30.99 -15.18
CA GLU A 364 10.11 31.73 -15.22
C GLU A 364 10.56 32.25 -13.84
N LYS A 365 9.65 32.31 -12.87
CA LYS A 365 9.91 32.77 -11.49
C LYS A 365 9.30 31.79 -10.47
N PRO A 366 9.79 30.55 -10.37
CA PRO A 366 9.16 29.51 -9.55
C PRO A 366 9.15 29.84 -8.05
N SER A 367 10.13 30.61 -7.58
CA SER A 367 10.25 31.01 -6.18
C SER A 367 9.60 32.36 -5.84
N SER A 368 8.87 32.98 -6.77
CA SER A 368 8.21 34.25 -6.54
C SER A 368 7.18 34.16 -5.40
N ARG A 369 7.14 35.20 -4.55
CA ARG A 369 6.09 35.33 -3.52
C ARG A 369 4.68 35.45 -4.11
N HIS A 370 4.57 35.84 -5.37
CA HIS A 370 3.32 35.96 -6.13
C HIS A 370 3.00 34.74 -6.98
N GLN A 371 3.78 33.64 -6.86
CA GLN A 371 3.54 32.42 -7.62
C GLN A 371 2.16 31.84 -7.28
N LYS A 372 1.42 31.50 -8.32
CA LYS A 372 0.15 30.78 -8.24
C LYS A 372 0.27 29.40 -8.91
N TYR A 373 -0.54 28.50 -8.43
CA TYR A 373 -0.66 27.13 -8.95
C TYR A 373 -1.99 26.98 -9.63
N LYS A 374 -1.99 26.43 -10.83
CA LYS A 374 -3.18 26.11 -11.63
C LYS A 374 -3.20 24.62 -11.97
N ILE A 375 -4.32 24.09 -12.41
CA ILE A 375 -4.39 22.69 -12.87
C ILE A 375 -3.46 22.52 -14.07
N GLY A 376 -2.62 21.49 -14.02
CA GLY A 376 -1.70 21.13 -15.09
C GLY A 376 -2.51 20.62 -16.30
N VAL A 377 -2.12 21.03 -17.50
CA VAL A 377 -2.62 20.42 -18.72
C VAL A 377 -1.72 19.23 -19.00
N ARG A 378 -2.25 18.00 -18.95
CA ARG A 378 -1.47 16.81 -19.35
C ARG A 378 -1.01 17.01 -20.78
N PRO A 379 0.26 16.75 -21.13
CA PRO A 379 0.63 16.59 -22.51
C PRO A 379 -0.23 15.46 -23.07
N GLN A 380 -1.05 15.77 -24.07
CA GLN A 380 -1.63 14.73 -24.93
C GLN A 380 -0.44 13.98 -25.50
N CYS A 381 -0.39 12.66 -25.30
CA CYS A 381 0.52 11.80 -26.05
C CYS A 381 0.27 12.07 -27.54
N ILE A 382 1.18 12.78 -28.18
CA ILE A 382 1.22 12.91 -29.63
C ILE A 382 1.80 11.61 -30.13
N GLY A 383 0.96 10.85 -30.85
CA GLY A 383 1.22 9.88 -31.89
C GLY A 383 2.19 8.73 -31.63
#